data_d749264c37dc539744dd44081c4b1072
#
_entry.id   d749264c37dc539744dd44081c4b1072
#
_cell.length_a   1.000
_cell.length_b   1.000
_cell.length_c   1.000
_cell.angle_alpha   90.00
_cell.angle_beta   90.00
_cell.angle_gamma   90.00
#
_symmetry.space_group_name_H-M   'P 1'
#
loop_
_entity.id
_entity.type
_entity.pdbx_description
1 polymer ?
#
loop_
_entity_poly.entity_id
_entity_poly.type
_entity_poly.pdbx_seq_one_letter_code
_entity_poly.pdbx_strand_id
1 'polypeptide(L)'
;LKTIGNTTKDKFEQSVKSAKEFIKKGDVFQLVLSQKLESTVLQKPFELYRSLRMVNPSPFMAFFDFGDWQLIGSSPEVMVKAQQTEKGIQASLRPIAGTRPRGNNALEDETLEKDLLKDPKERAEHVMLVDLGRNDLGRVCCPGSVFVKELMVIEKYSHVMHIVSEVEGSLKEGKDVWD
;
A
#
# COMPACT_ATOMS: atom_id res chain seq x y z
N LEU A 1 -13.72 7.30 -23.56
CA LEU A 1 -12.81 6.17 -23.78
C LEU A 1 -13.56 4.87 -23.53
N LYS A 2 -13.50 3.92 -24.49
CA LYS A 2 -14.07 2.58 -24.31
C LYS A 2 -13.02 1.74 -23.59
N THR A 3 -13.37 1.23 -22.42
CA THR A 3 -12.52 0.37 -21.62
C THR A 3 -12.96 -1.08 -21.78
N ILE A 4 -12.02 -1.99 -21.99
CA ILE A 4 -12.24 -3.42 -22.15
C ILE A 4 -11.52 -4.14 -21.01
N GLY A 5 -12.25 -4.96 -20.24
CA GLY A 5 -11.68 -5.80 -19.20
C GLY A 5 -11.36 -7.20 -19.73
N ASN A 6 -10.32 -7.83 -19.20
CA ASN A 6 -9.93 -9.22 -19.51
C ASN A 6 -10.79 -10.27 -18.75
N THR A 7 -11.63 -9.82 -17.82
CA THR A 7 -12.43 -10.68 -16.95
C THR A 7 -13.86 -10.17 -16.93
N THR A 8 -14.83 -11.07 -17.10
CA THR A 8 -16.24 -10.73 -16.94
C THR A 8 -16.61 -10.58 -15.46
N LYS A 9 -17.71 -9.88 -15.17
CA LYS A 9 -18.22 -9.70 -13.81
C LYS A 9 -18.43 -11.04 -13.12
N ASP A 10 -19.13 -11.97 -13.76
CA ASP A 10 -19.47 -13.28 -13.18
C ASP A 10 -18.20 -14.09 -12.85
N LYS A 11 -17.20 -14.08 -13.74
CA LYS A 11 -15.93 -14.75 -13.52
C LYS A 11 -15.15 -14.11 -12.35
N PHE A 12 -15.16 -12.79 -12.23
CA PHE A 12 -14.53 -12.10 -11.11
C PHE A 12 -15.23 -12.44 -9.79
N GLU A 13 -16.56 -12.40 -9.74
CA GLU A 13 -17.34 -12.76 -8.55
C GLU A 13 -17.11 -14.23 -8.14
N GLN A 14 -17.00 -15.14 -9.12
CA GLN A 14 -16.66 -16.53 -8.84
C GLN A 14 -15.26 -16.68 -8.24
N SER A 15 -14.28 -15.91 -8.74
CA SER A 15 -12.93 -15.88 -8.17
C SER A 15 -12.92 -15.37 -6.73
N VAL A 16 -13.74 -14.35 -6.43
CA VAL A 16 -13.92 -13.85 -5.04
C VAL A 16 -14.49 -14.94 -4.13
N LYS A 17 -15.51 -15.70 -4.60
CA LYS A 17 -16.07 -16.82 -3.82
C LYS A 17 -15.00 -17.88 -3.53
N SER A 18 -14.21 -18.26 -4.53
CA SER A 18 -13.13 -19.22 -4.37
C SER A 18 -12.04 -18.71 -3.39
N ALA A 19 -11.64 -17.44 -3.48
CA ALA A 19 -10.70 -16.83 -2.56
C ALA A 19 -11.19 -16.87 -1.11
N LYS A 20 -12.47 -16.60 -0.88
CA LYS A 20 -13.09 -16.69 0.47
C LYS A 20 -13.05 -18.11 1.03
N GLU A 21 -13.16 -19.15 0.20
CA GLU A 21 -13.05 -20.53 0.65
C GLU A 21 -11.59 -20.89 1.04
N PHE A 22 -10.56 -20.39 0.33
CA PHE A 22 -9.16 -20.55 0.74
C PHE A 22 -8.90 -19.88 2.09
N ILE A 23 -9.43 -18.68 2.34
CA ILE A 23 -9.32 -17.99 3.62
C ILE A 23 -9.99 -18.80 4.74
N LYS A 24 -11.20 -19.33 4.51
CA LYS A 24 -11.92 -20.14 5.52
C LYS A 24 -11.19 -21.44 5.88
N LYS A 25 -10.49 -22.05 4.92
CA LYS A 25 -9.69 -23.25 5.15
C LYS A 25 -8.38 -22.98 5.86
N GLY A 26 -7.97 -21.72 5.98
CA GLY A 26 -6.68 -21.32 6.55
C GLY A 26 -5.50 -21.48 5.59
N ASP A 27 -5.76 -21.67 4.30
CA ASP A 27 -4.72 -21.81 3.28
C ASP A 27 -3.98 -20.47 3.05
N VAL A 28 -4.72 -19.36 3.19
CA VAL A 28 -4.18 -17.99 3.08
C VAL A 28 -4.89 -17.06 4.07
N PHE A 29 -4.19 -16.03 4.55
CA PHE A 29 -4.78 -14.97 5.38
C PHE A 29 -5.41 -13.86 4.53
N GLN A 30 -4.77 -13.54 3.42
CA GLN A 30 -5.17 -12.50 2.48
C GLN A 30 -4.88 -12.96 1.06
N LEU A 31 -5.71 -12.54 0.11
CA LEU A 31 -5.52 -12.79 -1.31
C LEU A 31 -5.99 -11.58 -2.11
N VAL A 32 -5.14 -11.09 -3.00
CA VAL A 32 -5.47 -9.97 -3.89
C VAL A 32 -5.82 -10.50 -5.27
N LEU A 33 -7.06 -10.27 -5.69
CA LEU A 33 -7.52 -10.56 -7.05
C LEU A 33 -7.27 -9.34 -7.93
N SER A 34 -6.76 -9.56 -9.12
CA SER A 34 -6.54 -8.50 -10.10
C SER A 34 -7.35 -8.71 -11.38
N GLN A 35 -7.58 -7.62 -12.08
CA GLN A 35 -8.09 -7.61 -13.44
C GLN A 35 -7.32 -6.58 -14.27
N LYS A 36 -7.22 -6.84 -15.57
CA LYS A 36 -6.61 -5.93 -16.53
C LYS A 36 -7.71 -5.15 -17.24
N LEU A 37 -7.58 -3.84 -17.27
CA LEU A 37 -8.41 -2.94 -18.04
C LEU A 37 -7.58 -2.32 -19.16
N GLU A 38 -8.08 -2.34 -20.38
CA GLU A 38 -7.42 -1.78 -21.55
C GLU A 38 -8.25 -0.66 -22.15
N SER A 39 -7.58 0.41 -22.56
CA SER A 39 -8.20 1.52 -23.26
C SER A 39 -7.24 2.10 -24.28
N THR A 40 -7.77 2.47 -25.44
CA THR A 40 -6.97 3.16 -26.47
C THR A 40 -6.94 4.65 -26.13
N VAL A 41 -5.73 5.20 -26.03
CA VAL A 41 -5.50 6.62 -25.80
C VAL A 41 -4.71 7.21 -26.96
N LEU A 42 -4.99 8.47 -27.31
CA LEU A 42 -4.31 9.19 -28.41
C LEU A 42 -3.14 10.05 -27.91
N GLN A 43 -3.12 10.31 -26.59
CA GLN A 43 -2.12 11.15 -25.94
C GLN A 43 -0.79 10.38 -25.82
N LYS A 44 0.32 11.13 -25.89
CA LYS A 44 1.64 10.58 -25.59
C LYS A 44 1.72 10.14 -24.12
N PRO A 45 2.44 9.08 -23.79
CA PRO A 45 2.53 8.57 -22.41
C PRO A 45 2.94 9.62 -21.38
N PHE A 46 3.88 10.50 -21.72
CA PHE A 46 4.32 11.55 -20.82
C PHE A 46 3.23 12.60 -20.53
N GLU A 47 2.35 12.89 -21.48
CA GLU A 47 1.20 13.78 -21.25
C GLU A 47 0.16 13.13 -20.30
N LEU A 48 0.01 11.81 -20.37
CA LEU A 48 -0.80 11.07 -19.40
C LEU A 48 -0.21 11.18 -17.99
N TYR A 49 1.10 11.03 -17.84
CA TYR A 49 1.78 11.23 -16.56
C TYR A 49 1.57 12.65 -16.02
N ARG A 50 1.72 13.67 -16.86
CA ARG A 50 1.47 15.07 -16.47
C ARG A 50 0.03 15.29 -15.99
N SER A 51 -0.93 14.72 -16.70
CA SER A 51 -2.35 14.79 -16.32
C SER A 51 -2.59 14.07 -14.99
N LEU A 52 -1.98 12.90 -14.80
CA LEU A 52 -2.08 12.15 -13.55
C LEU A 52 -1.55 12.96 -12.35
N ARG A 53 -0.44 13.67 -12.52
CA ARG A 53 0.11 14.56 -11.48
C ARG A 53 -0.84 15.68 -11.06
N MET A 54 -1.68 16.14 -11.98
CA MET A 54 -2.65 17.21 -11.67
C MET A 54 -3.92 16.67 -11.01
N VAL A 55 -4.36 15.48 -11.44
CA VAL A 55 -5.64 14.89 -10.97
C VAL A 55 -5.48 14.11 -9.68
N ASN A 56 -4.38 13.37 -9.56
CA ASN A 56 -4.12 12.50 -8.41
C ASN A 56 -2.63 12.52 -8.01
N PRO A 57 -2.14 13.64 -7.47
CA PRO A 57 -0.78 13.72 -6.97
C PRO A 57 -0.60 12.78 -5.77
N SER A 58 0.50 12.04 -5.78
CA SER A 58 0.89 11.11 -4.70
C SER A 58 2.35 11.33 -4.33
N PRO A 59 2.80 10.92 -3.12
CA PRO A 59 4.19 11.05 -2.69
C PRO A 59 5.19 10.35 -3.62
N PHE A 60 4.79 9.23 -4.23
CA PHE A 60 5.64 8.43 -5.11
C PHE A 60 5.07 8.38 -6.53
N MET A 61 5.44 9.37 -7.32
CA MET A 61 5.08 9.44 -8.73
C MET A 61 6.25 9.04 -9.60
N ALA A 62 5.99 8.19 -10.59
CA ALA A 62 7.03 7.66 -11.47
C ALA A 62 6.59 7.63 -12.94
N PHE A 63 7.54 7.91 -13.82
CA PHE A 63 7.47 7.68 -15.25
C PHE A 63 8.73 6.92 -15.66
N PHE A 64 8.58 5.65 -16.01
CA PHE A 64 9.66 4.83 -16.51
C PHE A 64 9.49 4.63 -18.02
N ASP A 65 10.50 4.99 -18.78
CA ASP A 65 10.54 4.80 -20.22
C ASP A 65 11.49 3.66 -20.58
N PHE A 66 10.92 2.58 -21.12
CA PHE A 66 11.66 1.39 -21.56
C PHE A 66 11.75 1.31 -23.08
N GLY A 67 11.48 2.42 -23.79
CA GLY A 67 11.47 2.49 -25.24
C GLY A 67 10.14 2.04 -25.83
N ASP A 68 9.92 0.76 -25.97
CA ASP A 68 8.71 0.18 -26.58
C ASP A 68 7.46 0.30 -25.71
N TRP A 69 7.61 0.47 -24.40
CA TRP A 69 6.53 0.64 -23.44
C TRP A 69 6.95 1.53 -22.28
N GLN A 70 5.98 2.14 -21.62
CA GLN A 70 6.19 3.03 -20.49
C GLN A 70 5.35 2.58 -19.28
N LEU A 71 5.89 2.76 -18.09
CA LEU A 71 5.17 2.59 -16.83
C LEU A 71 4.91 3.95 -16.19
N ILE A 72 3.63 4.23 -15.92
CA ILE A 72 3.19 5.47 -15.27
C ILE A 72 2.57 5.10 -13.95
N GLY A 73 3.09 5.66 -12.86
CA GLY A 73 2.65 5.36 -11.51
C GLY A 73 2.35 6.60 -10.68
N SER A 74 1.36 6.48 -9.81
CA SER A 74 1.05 7.41 -8.72
C SER A 74 0.72 6.58 -7.49
N SER A 75 1.70 6.35 -6.62
CA SER A 75 1.56 5.51 -5.43
C SER A 75 1.52 6.34 -4.15
N PRO A 76 0.56 6.11 -3.26
CA PRO A 76 0.53 6.74 -1.95
C PRO A 76 1.44 6.05 -0.93
N GLU A 77 1.86 4.82 -1.20
CA GLU A 77 2.49 3.92 -0.24
C GLU A 77 3.90 3.54 -0.65
N VAL A 78 4.82 3.54 0.31
CA VAL A 78 6.17 3.02 0.16
C VAL A 78 6.18 1.53 0.45
N MET A 79 6.72 0.73 -0.46
CA MET A 79 6.88 -0.71 -0.25
C MET A 79 7.97 -0.99 0.79
N VAL A 80 9.15 -0.41 0.61
CA VAL A 80 10.28 -0.49 1.53
C VAL A 80 11.14 0.77 1.37
N LYS A 81 11.69 1.25 2.47
CA LYS A 81 12.68 2.33 2.48
C LYS A 81 13.94 1.83 3.20
N ALA A 82 15.09 2.03 2.58
CA ALA A 82 16.38 1.79 3.21
C ALA A 82 17.17 3.12 3.26
N GLN A 83 17.74 3.42 4.41
CA GLN A 83 18.45 4.67 4.65
C GLN A 83 19.78 4.43 5.38
N GLN A 84 20.86 4.97 4.86
CA GLN A 84 22.15 4.95 5.57
C GLN A 84 22.07 5.85 6.80
N THR A 85 22.49 5.33 7.95
CA THR A 85 22.62 6.03 9.22
C THR A 85 24.03 5.87 9.78
N GLU A 86 24.35 6.57 10.85
CA GLU A 86 25.64 6.39 11.57
C GLU A 86 25.82 4.96 12.11
N LYS A 87 24.73 4.24 12.34
CA LYS A 87 24.72 2.87 12.88
C LYS A 87 24.57 1.78 11.80
N GLY A 88 24.71 2.13 10.52
CA GLY A 88 24.49 1.23 9.39
C GLY A 88 23.21 1.53 8.64
N ILE A 89 22.79 0.59 7.80
CA ILE A 89 21.56 0.76 6.99
C ILE A 89 20.34 0.38 7.83
N GLN A 90 19.40 1.31 7.92
CA GLN A 90 18.09 1.10 8.52
C GLN A 90 17.05 0.87 7.44
N ALA A 91 16.31 -0.22 7.52
CA ALA A 91 15.17 -0.51 6.66
C ALA A 91 13.87 -0.20 7.40
N SER A 92 12.87 0.31 6.68
CA SER A 92 11.54 0.57 7.22
C SER A 92 10.46 0.19 6.22
N LEU A 93 9.33 -0.26 6.77
CA LEU A 93 8.08 -0.52 6.09
C LEU A 93 7.00 0.35 6.71
N ARG A 94 6.06 0.78 5.88
CA ARG A 94 5.01 1.67 6.35
C ARG A 94 3.64 1.18 5.87
N PRO A 95 3.11 0.14 6.53
CA PRO A 95 1.80 -0.41 6.17
C PRO A 95 0.70 0.63 6.38
N ILE A 96 -0.18 0.70 5.38
CA ILE A 96 -1.37 1.57 5.35
C ILE A 96 -2.58 0.66 5.19
N ALA A 97 -3.55 0.77 6.10
CA ALA A 97 -4.82 0.06 5.99
C ALA A 97 -5.95 0.88 6.61
N GLY A 98 -7.17 0.51 6.26
CA GLY A 98 -8.35 1.25 6.69
C GLY A 98 -8.48 2.61 6.02
N THR A 99 -9.71 2.99 5.69
CA THR A 99 -9.96 4.26 5.01
C THR A 99 -11.28 4.86 5.48
N ARG A 100 -11.26 6.17 5.75
CA ARG A 100 -12.46 7.00 5.88
C ARG A 100 -12.30 8.26 5.02
N PRO A 101 -13.39 8.82 4.50
CA PRO A 101 -13.35 10.11 3.82
C PRO A 101 -12.96 11.20 4.82
N ARG A 102 -12.54 12.36 4.31
CA ARG A 102 -12.39 13.55 5.12
C ARG A 102 -13.77 14.13 5.45
N GLY A 103 -13.91 14.66 6.65
CA GLY A 103 -15.09 15.39 7.07
C GLY A 103 -15.17 16.78 6.47
N ASN A 104 -16.36 17.37 6.48
CA ASN A 104 -16.58 18.74 6.02
C ASN A 104 -16.03 19.80 7.00
N ASN A 105 -15.71 19.40 8.22
CA ASN A 105 -15.16 20.22 9.28
C ASN A 105 -14.34 19.39 10.28
N ALA A 106 -13.63 20.05 11.19
CA ALA A 106 -12.74 19.39 12.15
C ALA A 106 -13.46 18.42 13.10
N LEU A 107 -14.69 18.68 13.49
CA LEU A 107 -15.47 17.82 14.40
C LEU A 107 -15.90 16.53 13.69
N GLU A 108 -16.28 16.62 12.42
CA GLU A 108 -16.62 15.46 11.60
C GLU A 108 -15.37 14.62 11.32
N ASP A 109 -14.23 15.25 11.01
CA ASP A 109 -12.93 14.57 10.87
C ASP A 109 -12.58 13.77 12.14
N GLU A 110 -12.72 14.37 13.32
CA GLU A 110 -12.43 13.70 14.59
C GLU A 110 -13.39 12.52 14.86
N THR A 111 -14.64 12.64 14.45
CA THR A 111 -15.63 11.56 14.58
C THR A 111 -15.27 10.39 13.67
N LEU A 112 -14.92 10.66 12.41
CA LEU A 112 -14.50 9.65 11.44
C LEU A 112 -13.18 8.97 11.83
N GLU A 113 -12.24 9.72 12.40
CA GLU A 113 -11.00 9.20 12.97
C GLU A 113 -11.27 8.20 14.10
N LYS A 114 -12.12 8.58 15.06
CA LYS A 114 -12.51 7.70 16.17
C LYS A 114 -13.27 6.45 15.69
N ASP A 115 -14.11 6.59 14.67
CA ASP A 115 -14.82 5.48 14.04
C ASP A 115 -13.83 4.51 13.40
N LEU A 116 -12.88 5.03 12.61
CA LEU A 116 -11.85 4.23 11.95
C LEU A 116 -10.99 3.45 12.97
N LEU A 117 -10.52 4.11 14.02
CA LEU A 117 -9.69 3.48 15.05
C LEU A 117 -10.45 2.45 15.91
N LYS A 118 -11.78 2.51 15.96
CA LYS A 118 -12.62 1.55 16.68
C LYS A 118 -13.08 0.38 15.81
N ASP A 119 -12.96 0.47 14.49
CA ASP A 119 -13.42 -0.58 13.59
C ASP A 119 -12.61 -1.86 13.78
N PRO A 120 -13.20 -2.96 14.27
CA PRO A 120 -12.45 -4.17 14.59
C PRO A 120 -11.89 -4.86 13.34
N LYS A 121 -12.55 -4.73 12.19
CA LYS A 121 -12.10 -5.31 10.92
C LYS A 121 -10.86 -4.57 10.43
N GLU A 122 -10.92 -3.24 10.36
CA GLU A 122 -9.80 -2.41 9.88
C GLU A 122 -8.56 -2.58 10.79
N ARG A 123 -8.77 -2.66 12.11
CA ARG A 123 -7.70 -2.93 13.07
C ARG A 123 -7.09 -4.31 12.90
N ALA A 124 -7.90 -5.35 12.70
CA ALA A 124 -7.40 -6.71 12.51
C ALA A 124 -6.57 -6.83 11.23
N GLU A 125 -7.03 -6.23 10.14
CA GLU A 125 -6.29 -6.16 8.88
C GLU A 125 -4.97 -5.41 9.07
N HIS A 126 -5.00 -4.27 9.75
CA HIS A 126 -3.80 -3.46 10.00
C HIS A 126 -2.76 -4.20 10.84
N VAL A 127 -3.16 -4.87 11.93
CA VAL A 127 -2.26 -5.71 12.75
C VAL A 127 -1.61 -6.81 11.91
N MET A 128 -2.37 -7.46 11.05
CA MET A 128 -1.86 -8.48 10.13
C MET A 128 -0.76 -7.91 9.21
N LEU A 129 -0.96 -6.72 8.66
CA LEU A 129 0.04 -6.06 7.80
C LEU A 129 1.30 -5.64 8.58
N VAL A 130 1.13 -5.16 9.82
CA VAL A 130 2.26 -4.84 10.72
C VAL A 130 3.08 -6.09 11.03
N ASP A 131 2.43 -7.22 11.36
CA ASP A 131 3.12 -8.48 11.64
C ASP A 131 3.80 -9.05 10.40
N LEU A 132 3.19 -8.92 9.21
CA LEU A 132 3.83 -9.26 7.95
C LEU A 132 5.12 -8.44 7.75
N GLY A 133 5.04 -7.12 7.94
CA GLY A 133 6.20 -6.23 7.84
C GLY A 133 7.30 -6.56 8.84
N ARG A 134 6.95 -6.92 10.08
CA ARG A 134 7.92 -7.39 11.07
C ARG A 134 8.61 -8.68 10.65
N ASN A 135 7.87 -9.62 10.08
CA ASN A 135 8.41 -10.87 9.53
C ASN A 135 9.37 -10.62 8.37
N ASP A 136 8.99 -9.76 7.43
CA ASP A 136 9.80 -9.47 6.25
C ASP A 136 11.12 -8.80 6.64
N LEU A 137 11.08 -7.78 7.50
CA LEU A 137 12.30 -7.16 8.03
C LEU A 137 13.12 -8.15 8.87
N GLY A 138 12.48 -9.06 9.60
CA GLY A 138 13.17 -10.07 10.42
C GLY A 138 14.09 -11.00 9.63
N ARG A 139 13.86 -11.17 8.33
CA ARG A 139 14.70 -11.99 7.44
C ARG A 139 16.05 -11.33 7.17
N VAL A 140 16.07 -10.01 7.00
CA VAL A 140 17.23 -9.24 6.54
C VAL A 140 17.85 -8.37 7.63
N CYS A 141 17.14 -8.08 8.71
CA CYS A 141 17.60 -7.26 9.83
C CYS A 141 18.27 -8.07 10.93
N CYS A 142 19.10 -7.41 11.72
CA CYS A 142 19.74 -7.98 12.91
C CYS A 142 18.68 -8.51 13.89
N PRO A 143 18.90 -9.67 14.51
CA PRO A 143 18.02 -10.18 15.56
C PRO A 143 17.80 -9.16 16.68
N GLY A 144 16.54 -8.94 17.04
CA GLY A 144 16.17 -7.98 18.09
C GLY A 144 16.16 -6.50 17.67
N SER A 145 16.52 -6.18 16.42
CA SER A 145 16.51 -4.80 15.93
C SER A 145 15.16 -4.37 15.31
N VAL A 146 14.29 -5.33 15.01
CA VAL A 146 12.98 -5.03 14.41
C VAL A 146 11.99 -4.60 15.48
N PHE A 147 11.44 -3.41 15.34
CA PHE A 147 10.45 -2.85 16.26
C PHE A 147 9.40 -2.02 15.52
N VAL A 148 8.25 -1.85 16.15
CA VAL A 148 7.18 -0.97 15.66
C VAL A 148 7.44 0.41 16.28
N LYS A 149 7.79 1.37 15.44
CA LYS A 149 8.10 2.74 15.86
C LYS A 149 6.83 3.54 16.11
N GLU A 150 5.87 3.40 15.22
CA GLU A 150 4.55 4.01 15.32
C GLU A 150 3.50 2.93 15.05
N LEU A 151 2.44 2.89 15.86
CA LEU A 151 1.38 1.90 15.73
C LEU A 151 0.01 2.57 15.64
N MET A 152 -0.70 2.32 14.53
CA MET A 152 -2.08 2.77 14.31
C MET A 152 -2.29 4.28 14.48
N VAL A 153 -1.42 5.10 13.91
CA VAL A 153 -1.63 6.54 13.83
C VAL A 153 -2.54 6.89 12.64
N ILE A 154 -3.34 7.94 12.79
CA ILE A 154 -4.16 8.44 11.69
C ILE A 154 -3.37 9.45 10.86
N GLU A 155 -3.27 9.21 9.58
CA GLU A 155 -2.77 10.18 8.60
C GLU A 155 -3.91 10.72 7.75
N LYS A 156 -3.97 12.06 7.70
CA LYS A 156 -4.99 12.79 6.96
C LYS A 156 -4.41 13.29 5.63
N TYR A 157 -4.99 12.81 4.54
CA TYR A 157 -4.68 13.25 3.18
C TYR A 157 -5.76 14.22 2.68
N SER A 158 -5.65 14.67 1.44
CA SER A 158 -6.59 15.66 0.89
C SER A 158 -8.06 15.20 0.89
N HIS A 159 -8.31 13.93 0.59
CA HIS A 159 -9.66 13.39 0.41
C HIS A 159 -10.01 12.23 1.36
N VAL A 160 -9.02 11.62 1.98
CA VAL A 160 -9.19 10.44 2.84
C VAL A 160 -8.26 10.53 4.05
N MET A 161 -8.54 9.69 5.06
CA MET A 161 -7.63 9.38 6.15
C MET A 161 -7.41 7.87 6.23
N HIS A 162 -6.24 7.47 6.70
CA HIS A 162 -5.83 6.07 6.83
C HIS A 162 -5.25 5.78 8.21
N ILE A 163 -5.30 4.51 8.60
CA ILE A 163 -4.48 3.98 9.70
C ILE A 163 -3.10 3.64 9.12
N VAL A 164 -2.06 4.16 9.74
CA VAL A 164 -0.66 3.97 9.33
C VAL A 164 0.15 3.47 10.52
N SER A 165 1.10 2.59 10.26
CA SER A 165 2.13 2.18 11.22
C SER A 165 3.51 2.26 10.58
N GLU A 166 4.56 2.32 11.38
CA GLU A 166 5.94 2.27 10.91
C GLU A 166 6.69 1.16 11.63
N VAL A 167 7.28 0.25 10.86
CA VAL A 167 8.13 -0.85 11.34
C VAL A 167 9.54 -0.60 10.85
N GLU A 168 10.51 -0.63 11.75
CA GLU A 168 11.92 -0.36 11.44
C GLU A 168 12.80 -1.52 11.89
N GLY A 169 13.96 -1.67 11.24
CA GLY A 169 14.99 -2.61 11.64
C GLY A 169 16.35 -2.26 11.03
N SER A 170 17.43 -2.64 11.70
CA SER A 170 18.80 -2.46 11.20
C SER A 170 19.21 -3.66 10.36
N LEU A 171 19.66 -3.46 9.13
CA LEU A 171 20.13 -4.55 8.27
C LEU A 171 21.31 -5.27 8.89
N LYS A 172 21.38 -6.58 8.65
CA LYS A 172 22.54 -7.41 9.01
C LYS A 172 23.79 -6.93 8.27
N GLU A 173 24.94 -7.17 8.86
CA GLU A 173 26.23 -6.98 8.18
C GLU A 173 26.28 -7.79 6.88
N GLY A 174 26.76 -7.17 5.80
CA GLY A 174 26.84 -7.79 4.48
C GLY A 174 25.54 -7.78 3.68
N LYS A 175 24.45 -7.22 4.23
CA LYS A 175 23.18 -6.97 3.53
C LYS A 175 23.11 -5.55 3.02
N ASP A 176 22.47 -5.35 1.87
CA ASP A 176 22.27 -4.04 1.26
C ASP A 176 20.80 -3.80 0.87
N VAL A 177 20.57 -2.72 0.13
CA VAL A 177 19.21 -2.28 -0.27
C VAL A 177 18.51 -3.21 -1.26
N TRP A 178 19.22 -4.19 -1.83
CA TRP A 178 18.71 -5.14 -2.82
C TRP A 178 18.36 -6.51 -2.23
N ASP A 179 18.69 -6.74 -0.96
CA ASP A 179 18.37 -7.96 -0.23
C ASP A 179 16.92 -7.98 0.24
#